data_2f74d57708a7a09ea2a10cbc4c06f0be
#
_entry.id   2f74d57708a7a09ea2a10cbc4c06f0be
#
_cell.length_a   1.000
_cell.length_b   1.000
_cell.length_c   1.000
_cell.angle_alpha   90.00
_cell.angle_beta   90.00
_cell.angle_gamma   90.00
#
_symmetry.space_group_name_H-M   'P 1'
#
loop_
_entity.id
_entity.type
_entity.pdbx_description
1 polymer ?
#
loop_
_entity_poly.entity_id
_entity_poly.type
_entity_poly.pdbx_seq_one_letter_code
_entity_poly.pdbx_strand_id
1 'polypeptide(L)'
;MSILVIGASGAIGRACIKALGDERAVVAADLQKPEVANAHSVSLDVTNQSQVDSLLKELDREEQITGLIYAAGLNTTGLLNTIDWREYEAVMAVNLRGAFHVGSSLIALILKSPRVFNSVFISSTAGLVGEAGGSIYCASKFGLIGFTQSFAGELAPLSGRANVVCPGNVDSPMLTELAIQIGSREGKSGEQTLKQWSDSSAIKRLITPEEVAKTCVWLLSDDSSGISGQTIVVDGPRA
;
A
#
# COMPACT_ATOMS: atom_id res chain seq x y z
N MET A 1 -4.55 -7.51 20.38
CA MET A 1 -4.93 -6.51 19.35
C MET A 1 -3.78 -6.34 18.40
N SER A 2 -3.96 -6.68 17.14
CA SER A 2 -2.86 -6.76 16.17
C SER A 2 -3.05 -5.81 15.00
N ILE A 3 -1.95 -5.38 14.39
CA ILE A 3 -1.91 -4.64 13.14
C ILE A 3 -1.55 -5.60 12.02
N LEU A 4 -2.42 -5.72 11.02
CA LEU A 4 -2.15 -6.50 9.81
C LEU A 4 -1.40 -5.65 8.80
N VAL A 5 -0.23 -6.12 8.35
CA VAL A 5 0.57 -5.51 7.28
C VAL A 5 0.57 -6.47 6.09
N ILE A 6 -0.08 -6.07 5.00
CA ILE A 6 -0.14 -6.83 3.74
C ILE A 6 0.87 -6.21 2.76
N GLY A 7 1.65 -7.04 2.07
CA GLY A 7 2.82 -6.61 1.31
C GLY A 7 4.06 -6.48 2.22
N ALA A 8 4.12 -7.31 3.25
CA ALA A 8 5.09 -7.26 4.33
C ALA A 8 6.55 -7.52 3.89
N SER A 9 6.76 -8.20 2.77
CA SER A 9 8.09 -8.44 2.19
C SER A 9 8.63 -7.26 1.39
N GLY A 10 7.77 -6.31 0.98
CA GLY A 10 8.14 -5.12 0.23
C GLY A 10 8.90 -4.10 1.10
N ALA A 11 9.58 -3.14 0.46
CA ALA A 11 10.37 -2.12 1.15
C ALA A 11 9.52 -1.32 2.16
N ILE A 12 8.34 -0.83 1.74
CA ILE A 12 7.43 -0.08 2.62
C ILE A 12 6.86 -0.98 3.72
N GLY A 13 6.43 -2.22 3.39
CA GLY A 13 5.89 -3.16 4.38
C GLY A 13 6.88 -3.48 5.49
N ARG A 14 8.13 -3.80 5.15
CA ARG A 14 9.21 -4.03 6.12
C ARG A 14 9.48 -2.80 6.99
N ALA A 15 9.51 -1.61 6.38
CA ALA A 15 9.70 -0.37 7.11
C ALA A 15 8.53 -0.08 8.08
N CYS A 16 7.29 -0.38 7.68
CA CYS A 16 6.11 -0.26 8.54
C CYS A 16 6.18 -1.21 9.74
N ILE A 17 6.54 -2.48 9.52
CA ILE A 17 6.71 -3.45 10.62
C ILE A 17 7.76 -2.96 11.61
N LYS A 18 8.92 -2.52 11.11
CA LYS A 18 9.98 -1.95 11.95
C LYS A 18 9.51 -0.70 12.72
N ALA A 19 8.74 0.18 12.08
CA ALA A 19 8.25 1.42 12.70
C ALA A 19 7.14 1.19 13.72
N LEU A 20 6.36 0.10 13.60
CA LEU A 20 5.36 -0.32 14.59
C LEU A 20 6.02 -0.74 15.91
N GLY A 21 7.28 -1.22 15.86
CA GLY A 21 8.07 -1.63 17.03
C GLY A 21 7.56 -2.91 17.71
N ASP A 22 8.24 -3.32 18.75
CA ASP A 22 7.97 -4.58 19.47
C ASP A 22 6.79 -4.49 20.45
N GLU A 23 6.31 -3.28 20.73
CA GLU A 23 5.18 -3.06 21.65
C GLU A 23 3.82 -3.39 21.03
N ARG A 24 3.76 -3.51 19.70
CA ARG A 24 2.53 -3.81 18.97
C ARG A 24 2.61 -5.20 18.36
N ALA A 25 1.60 -6.01 18.59
CA ALA A 25 1.46 -7.28 17.88
C ALA A 25 1.25 -6.99 16.38
N VAL A 26 2.02 -7.65 15.52
CA VAL A 26 1.98 -7.48 14.07
C VAL A 26 1.76 -8.81 13.39
N VAL A 27 0.79 -8.85 12.48
CA VAL A 27 0.64 -9.93 11.50
C VAL A 27 1.23 -9.45 10.19
N ALA A 28 2.27 -10.14 9.72
CA ALA A 28 2.95 -9.86 8.47
C ALA A 28 2.46 -10.82 7.38
N ALA A 29 1.75 -10.31 6.38
CA ALA A 29 1.18 -11.09 5.29
C ALA A 29 1.78 -10.71 3.94
N ASP A 30 2.10 -11.72 3.13
CA ASP A 30 2.54 -11.55 1.75
C ASP A 30 2.23 -12.82 0.94
N LEU A 31 2.35 -12.77 -0.39
CA LEU A 31 2.13 -13.93 -1.28
C LEU A 31 2.98 -15.13 -0.83
N GLN A 32 4.24 -14.90 -0.50
CA GLN A 32 5.09 -15.87 0.19
C GLN A 32 5.20 -15.44 1.65
N LYS A 33 5.21 -16.43 2.56
CA LYS A 33 5.35 -16.17 4.00
C LYS A 33 6.57 -15.28 4.27
N PRO A 34 6.38 -14.06 4.83
CA PRO A 34 7.50 -13.16 5.06
C PRO A 34 8.48 -13.69 6.11
N GLU A 35 9.77 -13.45 5.90
CA GLU A 35 10.80 -13.63 6.90
C GLU A 35 11.03 -12.31 7.63
N VAL A 36 10.24 -12.04 8.67
CA VAL A 36 10.33 -10.84 9.51
C VAL A 36 10.38 -11.26 10.97
N ALA A 37 11.32 -10.68 11.70
CA ALA A 37 11.42 -10.88 13.15
C ALA A 37 10.25 -10.17 13.86
N ASN A 38 9.83 -10.72 15.01
CA ASN A 38 8.85 -10.13 15.91
C ASN A 38 7.45 -9.89 15.30
N ALA A 39 7.07 -10.70 14.29
CA ALA A 39 5.75 -10.65 13.68
C ALA A 39 5.21 -12.08 13.44
N HIS A 40 3.91 -12.25 13.57
CA HIS A 40 3.25 -13.47 13.11
C HIS A 40 3.18 -13.45 11.58
N SER A 41 4.01 -14.25 10.91
CA SER A 41 4.12 -14.27 9.46
C SER A 41 3.18 -15.30 8.84
N VAL A 42 2.42 -14.89 7.82
CA VAL A 42 1.46 -15.74 7.08
C VAL A 42 1.58 -15.55 5.57
N SER A 43 1.21 -16.57 4.80
CA SER A 43 1.04 -16.44 3.35
C SER A 43 -0.36 -15.94 3.03
N LEU A 44 -0.48 -14.98 2.12
CA LEU A 44 -1.76 -14.45 1.65
C LEU A 44 -1.67 -14.00 0.19
N ASP A 45 -2.44 -14.66 -0.67
CA ASP A 45 -2.74 -14.15 -2.00
C ASP A 45 -3.99 -13.26 -1.94
N VAL A 46 -3.80 -11.95 -1.99
CA VAL A 46 -4.89 -10.96 -1.96
C VAL A 46 -5.82 -11.05 -3.17
N THR A 47 -5.41 -11.71 -4.25
CA THR A 47 -6.23 -11.90 -5.45
C THR A 47 -7.22 -13.05 -5.29
N ASN A 48 -7.03 -13.91 -4.29
CA ASN A 48 -7.90 -15.04 -3.95
C ASN A 48 -8.83 -14.67 -2.78
N GLN A 49 -10.06 -14.27 -3.11
CA GLN A 49 -11.05 -13.85 -2.12
C GLN A 49 -11.31 -14.91 -1.04
N SER A 50 -11.41 -16.18 -1.40
CA SER A 50 -11.69 -17.24 -0.44
C SER A 50 -10.55 -17.42 0.57
N GLN A 51 -9.31 -17.25 0.12
CA GLN A 51 -8.14 -17.26 1.00
C GLN A 51 -8.14 -16.04 1.92
N VAL A 52 -8.45 -14.86 1.41
CA VAL A 52 -8.59 -13.62 2.20
C VAL A 52 -9.64 -13.82 3.30
N ASP A 53 -10.86 -14.27 2.93
CA ASP A 53 -11.97 -14.46 3.87
C ASP A 53 -11.62 -15.47 4.98
N SER A 54 -11.00 -16.58 4.61
CA SER A 54 -10.65 -17.64 5.56
C SER A 54 -9.56 -17.20 6.53
N LEU A 55 -8.47 -16.62 5.99
CA LEU A 55 -7.34 -16.18 6.80
C LEU A 55 -7.71 -15.02 7.73
N LEU A 56 -8.41 -14.01 7.23
CA LEU A 56 -8.79 -12.86 8.06
C LEU A 56 -9.75 -13.28 9.20
N LYS A 57 -10.65 -14.22 8.93
CA LYS A 57 -11.53 -14.76 9.96
C LYS A 57 -10.77 -15.55 11.04
N GLU A 58 -9.74 -16.30 10.64
CA GLU A 58 -8.87 -17.02 11.57
C GLU A 58 -8.06 -16.06 12.43
N LEU A 59 -7.35 -15.12 11.79
CA LEU A 59 -6.53 -14.12 12.47
C LEU A 59 -7.34 -13.23 13.41
N ASP A 60 -8.55 -12.82 12.99
CA ASP A 60 -9.40 -11.98 13.83
C ASP A 60 -9.88 -12.71 15.09
N ARG A 61 -10.15 -14.01 14.98
CA ARG A 61 -10.51 -14.85 16.13
C ARG A 61 -9.34 -15.02 17.12
N GLU A 62 -8.12 -15.15 16.61
CA GLU A 62 -6.93 -15.45 17.42
C GLU A 62 -6.28 -14.19 17.99
N GLU A 63 -6.23 -13.12 17.23
CA GLU A 63 -5.43 -11.93 17.54
C GLU A 63 -6.24 -10.63 17.62
N GLN A 64 -7.48 -10.61 17.20
CA GLN A 64 -8.34 -9.41 17.14
C GLN A 64 -7.66 -8.26 16.37
N ILE A 65 -7.75 -8.30 15.06
CA ILE A 65 -7.15 -7.28 14.18
C ILE A 65 -7.85 -5.92 14.40
N THR A 66 -7.09 -4.90 14.77
CA THR A 66 -7.57 -3.52 15.03
C THR A 66 -6.99 -2.49 14.06
N GLY A 67 -6.07 -2.89 13.20
CA GLY A 67 -5.50 -2.01 12.19
C GLY A 67 -5.00 -2.74 10.95
N LEU A 68 -4.90 -2.00 9.84
CA LEU A 68 -4.42 -2.48 8.56
C LEU A 68 -3.44 -1.50 7.94
N ILE A 69 -2.33 -2.00 7.42
CA ILE A 69 -1.52 -1.33 6.39
C ILE A 69 -1.55 -2.20 5.13
N TYR A 70 -2.19 -1.71 4.07
CA TYR A 70 -2.20 -2.37 2.77
C TYR A 70 -1.11 -1.78 1.89
N ALA A 71 0.05 -2.45 1.84
CA ALA A 71 1.24 -2.08 1.08
C ALA A 71 1.52 -3.03 -0.10
N ALA A 72 0.66 -4.03 -0.35
CA ALA A 72 0.79 -4.87 -1.52
C ALA A 72 0.54 -4.06 -2.80
N GLY A 73 1.39 -4.27 -3.79
CA GLY A 73 1.25 -3.58 -5.06
C GLY A 73 2.24 -4.09 -6.10
N LEU A 74 1.81 -4.01 -7.34
CA LEU A 74 2.61 -4.24 -8.54
C LEU A 74 2.67 -2.95 -9.35
N ASN A 75 3.74 -2.78 -10.10
CA ASN A 75 3.88 -1.70 -11.08
C ASN A 75 4.09 -2.30 -12.48
N THR A 76 3.63 -1.57 -13.49
CA THR A 76 3.94 -1.84 -14.90
C THR A 76 4.05 -0.51 -15.64
N THR A 77 4.84 -0.48 -16.70
CA THR A 77 5.06 0.71 -17.51
C THR A 77 5.17 0.33 -18.99
N GLY A 78 4.43 1.04 -19.82
CA GLY A 78 4.40 0.83 -21.27
C GLY A 78 3.41 1.77 -21.92
N LEU A 79 3.56 2.00 -23.23
CA LEU A 79 2.55 2.71 -23.99
C LEU A 79 1.27 1.87 -24.05
N LEU A 80 0.11 2.51 -24.01
CA LEU A 80 -1.18 1.84 -23.90
C LEU A 80 -1.42 0.73 -24.94
N ASN A 81 -0.90 0.91 -26.17
CA ASN A 81 -0.99 -0.07 -27.25
C ASN A 81 0.04 -1.21 -27.18
N THR A 82 0.94 -1.20 -26.20
CA THR A 82 1.99 -2.24 -26.03
C THR A 82 1.81 -3.07 -24.78
N ILE A 83 0.85 -2.72 -23.94
CA ILE A 83 0.61 -3.42 -22.66
C ILE A 83 -0.13 -4.72 -22.91
N ASP A 84 0.35 -5.84 -22.33
CA ASP A 84 -0.34 -7.12 -22.30
C ASP A 84 -1.53 -7.08 -21.32
N TRP A 85 -2.65 -7.66 -21.70
CA TRP A 85 -3.81 -7.80 -20.83
C TRP A 85 -3.52 -8.57 -19.54
N ARG A 86 -2.55 -9.47 -19.53
CA ARG A 86 -2.09 -10.15 -18.31
C ARG A 86 -1.46 -9.19 -17.31
N GLU A 87 -0.71 -8.19 -17.78
CA GLU A 87 -0.15 -7.14 -16.92
C GLU A 87 -1.25 -6.28 -16.33
N TYR A 88 -2.24 -5.89 -17.17
CA TYR A 88 -3.43 -5.19 -16.69
C TYR A 88 -4.14 -5.96 -15.58
N GLU A 89 -4.48 -7.23 -15.83
CA GLU A 89 -5.16 -8.08 -14.85
C GLU A 89 -4.35 -8.24 -13.56
N ALA A 90 -3.05 -8.47 -13.65
CA ALA A 90 -2.17 -8.64 -12.49
C ALA A 90 -2.13 -7.37 -11.63
N VAL A 91 -1.90 -6.20 -12.24
CA VAL A 91 -1.82 -4.93 -11.51
C VAL A 91 -3.16 -4.58 -10.87
N MET A 92 -4.25 -4.67 -11.62
CA MET A 92 -5.60 -4.37 -11.10
C MET A 92 -6.02 -5.36 -10.00
N ALA A 93 -5.67 -6.63 -10.17
CA ALA A 93 -5.98 -7.69 -9.20
C ALA A 93 -5.29 -7.44 -7.85
N VAL A 94 -4.02 -7.07 -7.85
CA VAL A 94 -3.28 -6.84 -6.60
C VAL A 94 -3.59 -5.46 -6.04
N ASN A 95 -3.47 -4.40 -6.86
CA ASN A 95 -3.50 -3.02 -6.35
C ASN A 95 -4.89 -2.56 -5.91
N LEU A 96 -5.93 -3.01 -6.60
CA LEU A 96 -7.29 -2.53 -6.37
C LEU A 96 -8.24 -3.65 -5.91
N ARG A 97 -8.40 -4.73 -6.69
CA ARG A 97 -9.32 -5.81 -6.33
C ARG A 97 -8.91 -6.49 -5.02
N GLY A 98 -7.60 -6.71 -4.78
CA GLY A 98 -7.10 -7.26 -3.53
C GLY A 98 -7.39 -6.36 -2.32
N ALA A 99 -7.23 -5.05 -2.46
CA ALA A 99 -7.61 -4.10 -1.41
C ALA A 99 -9.13 -4.16 -1.12
N PHE A 100 -9.94 -4.32 -2.18
CA PHE A 100 -11.39 -4.49 -2.06
C PHE A 100 -11.76 -5.80 -1.33
N HIS A 101 -11.13 -6.93 -1.66
CA HIS A 101 -11.32 -8.21 -0.96
C HIS A 101 -11.02 -8.07 0.54
N VAL A 102 -9.86 -7.50 0.87
CA VAL A 102 -9.44 -7.31 2.27
C VAL A 102 -10.39 -6.37 3.02
N GLY A 103 -10.73 -5.22 2.43
CA GLY A 103 -11.66 -4.26 3.04
C GLY A 103 -13.05 -4.85 3.27
N SER A 104 -13.59 -5.57 2.29
CA SER A 104 -14.90 -6.25 2.38
C SER A 104 -14.92 -7.30 3.49
N SER A 105 -13.88 -8.13 3.60
CA SER A 105 -13.78 -9.13 4.66
C SER A 105 -13.66 -8.48 6.04
N LEU A 106 -12.82 -7.44 6.16
CA LEU A 106 -12.61 -6.75 7.45
C LEU A 106 -13.88 -6.04 7.93
N ILE A 107 -14.59 -5.30 7.06
CA ILE A 107 -15.83 -4.62 7.47
C ILE A 107 -16.88 -5.63 7.95
N ALA A 108 -16.98 -6.79 7.30
CA ALA A 108 -17.89 -7.85 7.72
C ALA A 108 -17.55 -8.43 9.11
N LEU A 109 -16.27 -8.51 9.46
CA LEU A 109 -15.80 -8.93 10.79
C LEU A 109 -16.05 -7.85 11.85
N ILE A 110 -15.76 -6.58 11.52
CA ILE A 110 -15.96 -5.45 12.43
C ILE A 110 -17.44 -5.24 12.75
N LEU A 111 -18.33 -5.42 11.77
CA LEU A 111 -19.78 -5.35 11.99
C LEU A 111 -20.29 -6.45 12.93
N LYS A 112 -19.67 -7.63 12.93
CA LYS A 112 -20.00 -8.74 13.83
C LYS A 112 -19.43 -8.56 15.24
N SER A 113 -18.27 -7.93 15.35
CA SER A 113 -17.58 -7.65 16.60
C SER A 113 -17.09 -6.19 16.58
N PRO A 114 -17.98 -5.22 16.90
CA PRO A 114 -17.68 -3.80 16.80
C PRO A 114 -16.47 -3.40 17.63
N ARG A 115 -15.55 -2.66 16.98
CA ARG A 115 -14.33 -2.13 17.59
C ARG A 115 -13.77 -0.98 16.77
N VAL A 116 -12.95 -0.15 17.39
CA VAL A 116 -12.14 0.84 16.67
C VAL A 116 -11.21 0.13 15.71
N PHE A 117 -11.21 0.56 14.46
CA PHE A 117 -10.37 -0.02 13.40
C PHE A 117 -9.78 1.08 12.52
N ASN A 118 -8.46 1.13 12.43
CA ASN A 118 -7.76 2.13 11.63
C ASN A 118 -7.02 1.47 10.47
N SER A 119 -7.14 2.03 9.27
CA SER A 119 -6.49 1.48 8.09
C SER A 119 -5.75 2.52 7.27
N VAL A 120 -4.65 2.09 6.65
CA VAL A 120 -3.85 2.88 5.73
C VAL A 120 -3.61 2.07 4.46
N PHE A 121 -3.94 2.66 3.31
CA PHE A 121 -3.69 2.08 2.01
C PHE A 121 -2.58 2.85 1.31
N ILE A 122 -1.61 2.13 0.74
CA ILE A 122 -0.49 2.74 0.03
C ILE A 122 -0.86 2.91 -1.44
N SER A 123 -1.17 4.16 -1.82
CA SER A 123 -1.34 4.56 -3.21
C SER A 123 0.01 5.03 -3.80
N SER A 124 0.03 6.13 -4.49
CA SER A 124 1.20 6.76 -5.11
C SER A 124 0.84 8.19 -5.52
N THR A 125 1.82 9.05 -5.76
CA THR A 125 1.61 10.31 -6.50
C THR A 125 1.04 10.05 -7.90
N ALA A 126 1.29 8.88 -8.50
CA ALA A 126 0.65 8.40 -9.72
C ALA A 126 -0.85 8.12 -9.58
N GLY A 127 -1.39 8.08 -8.36
CA GLY A 127 -2.83 8.05 -8.06
C GLY A 127 -3.47 9.44 -8.00
N LEU A 128 -2.70 10.51 -8.15
CA LEU A 128 -3.15 11.90 -8.13
C LEU A 128 -3.03 12.58 -9.48
N VAL A 129 -2.07 12.14 -10.28
CA VAL A 129 -1.81 12.66 -11.62
C VAL A 129 -1.46 11.50 -12.54
N GLY A 130 -2.08 11.46 -13.72
CA GLY A 130 -1.77 10.46 -14.74
C GLY A 130 -0.42 10.73 -15.40
N GLU A 131 0.29 9.66 -15.71
CA GLU A 131 1.61 9.70 -16.34
C GLU A 131 1.58 8.92 -17.65
N ALA A 132 2.24 9.45 -18.69
CA ALA A 132 2.39 8.73 -19.94
C ALA A 132 3.19 7.44 -19.73
N GLY A 133 2.66 6.32 -20.20
CA GLY A 133 3.26 4.99 -19.98
C GLY A 133 2.90 4.36 -18.62
N GLY A 134 2.15 5.06 -17.76
CA GLY A 134 1.70 4.56 -16.45
C GLY A 134 0.20 4.27 -16.36
N SER A 135 -0.52 4.16 -17.46
CA SER A 135 -1.99 4.18 -17.49
C SER A 135 -2.66 3.16 -16.56
N ILE A 136 -2.18 1.92 -16.53
CA ILE A 136 -2.75 0.87 -15.66
C ILE A 136 -2.43 1.14 -14.20
N TYR A 137 -1.17 1.41 -13.90
CA TYR A 137 -0.73 1.71 -12.55
C TYR A 137 -1.46 2.93 -11.99
N CYS A 138 -1.49 4.04 -12.75
CA CYS A 138 -2.24 5.24 -12.37
C CYS A 138 -3.71 4.90 -12.10
N ALA A 139 -4.40 4.21 -13.03
CA ALA A 139 -5.80 3.84 -12.85
C ALA A 139 -6.03 3.03 -11.56
N SER A 140 -5.16 2.05 -11.26
CA SER A 140 -5.24 1.25 -10.05
C SER A 140 -5.07 2.09 -8.78
N LYS A 141 -4.14 3.06 -8.78
CA LYS A 141 -3.83 3.91 -7.64
C LYS A 141 -4.85 5.04 -7.43
N PHE A 142 -5.42 5.61 -8.51
CA PHE A 142 -6.61 6.48 -8.43
C PHE A 142 -7.82 5.73 -7.87
N GLY A 143 -8.08 4.52 -8.37
CA GLY A 143 -9.16 3.67 -7.87
C GLY A 143 -9.03 3.35 -6.39
N LEU A 144 -7.80 3.09 -5.91
CA LEU A 144 -7.52 2.82 -4.51
C LEU A 144 -7.82 4.03 -3.61
N ILE A 145 -7.57 5.25 -4.08
CA ILE A 145 -7.94 6.48 -3.35
C ILE A 145 -9.47 6.55 -3.18
N GLY A 146 -10.23 6.40 -4.28
CA GLY A 146 -11.69 6.42 -4.23
C GLY A 146 -12.28 5.31 -3.35
N PHE A 147 -11.74 4.10 -3.47
CA PHE A 147 -12.10 2.98 -2.59
C PHE A 147 -11.89 3.33 -1.11
N THR A 148 -10.72 3.85 -0.76
CA THR A 148 -10.40 4.16 0.64
C THR A 148 -11.28 5.26 1.21
N GLN A 149 -11.63 6.27 0.43
CA GLN A 149 -12.56 7.32 0.85
C GLN A 149 -13.96 6.76 1.16
N SER A 150 -14.46 5.86 0.31
CA SER A 150 -15.73 5.16 0.54
C SER A 150 -15.68 4.28 1.79
N PHE A 151 -14.60 3.50 1.93
CA PHE A 151 -14.39 2.63 3.08
C PHE A 151 -14.28 3.42 4.39
N ALA A 152 -13.66 4.61 4.37
CA ALA A 152 -13.63 5.52 5.51
C ALA A 152 -15.04 5.95 5.95
N GLY A 153 -15.94 6.23 5.01
CA GLY A 153 -17.35 6.53 5.28
C GLY A 153 -18.08 5.35 5.94
N GLU A 154 -17.78 4.12 5.53
CA GLU A 154 -18.38 2.91 6.12
C GLU A 154 -17.84 2.60 7.52
N LEU A 155 -16.56 2.92 7.79
CA LEU A 155 -15.94 2.75 9.10
C LEU A 155 -16.34 3.83 10.12
N ALA A 156 -16.68 5.03 9.68
CA ALA A 156 -16.97 6.17 10.55
C ALA A 156 -18.05 5.89 11.62
N PRO A 157 -19.20 5.23 11.32
CA PRO A 157 -20.19 4.87 12.34
C PRO A 157 -19.67 3.88 13.40
N LEU A 158 -18.56 3.21 13.11
CA LEU A 158 -17.90 2.22 13.98
C LEU A 158 -16.70 2.83 14.70
N SER A 159 -16.55 4.18 14.67
CA SER A 159 -15.40 4.92 15.20
C SER A 159 -14.06 4.51 14.57
N GLY A 160 -14.11 3.94 13.37
CA GLY A 160 -12.94 3.55 12.59
C GLY A 160 -12.52 4.62 11.59
N ARG A 161 -11.30 4.52 11.07
CA ARG A 161 -10.71 5.45 10.10
C ARG A 161 -10.01 4.70 8.97
N ALA A 162 -10.04 5.28 7.77
CA ALA A 162 -9.25 4.81 6.66
C ALA A 162 -8.61 6.01 5.95
N ASN A 163 -7.32 5.93 5.65
CA ASN A 163 -6.57 6.98 4.95
C ASN A 163 -5.67 6.40 3.87
N VAL A 164 -5.28 7.24 2.93
CA VAL A 164 -4.36 6.88 1.85
C VAL A 164 -3.04 7.62 2.05
N VAL A 165 -1.95 6.91 1.90
CA VAL A 165 -0.61 7.50 1.75
C VAL A 165 -0.21 7.41 0.28
N CYS A 166 0.21 8.54 -0.29
CA CYS A 166 0.67 8.67 -1.67
C CYS A 166 2.16 9.03 -1.69
N PRO A 167 3.06 8.05 -1.67
CA PRO A 167 4.48 8.32 -1.80
C PRO A 167 4.84 8.83 -3.20
N GLY A 168 5.89 9.64 -3.28
CA GLY A 168 6.64 9.89 -4.52
C GLY A 168 7.55 8.72 -4.87
N ASN A 169 8.71 9.00 -5.46
CA ASN A 169 9.71 7.99 -5.81
C ASN A 169 10.41 7.46 -4.55
N VAL A 170 9.99 6.26 -4.10
CA VAL A 170 10.56 5.59 -2.92
C VAL A 170 11.76 4.74 -3.32
N ASP A 171 12.88 4.90 -2.63
CA ASP A 171 14.07 4.07 -2.81
C ASP A 171 13.75 2.60 -2.48
N SER A 172 13.62 1.78 -3.53
CA SER A 172 13.14 0.41 -3.43
C SER A 172 13.52 -0.41 -4.65
N PRO A 173 13.58 -1.75 -4.54
CA PRO A 173 13.78 -2.63 -5.70
C PRO A 173 12.74 -2.40 -6.82
N MET A 174 11.49 -2.13 -6.48
CA MET A 174 10.43 -1.83 -7.44
C MET A 174 10.74 -0.56 -8.25
N LEU A 175 11.23 0.50 -7.61
CA LEU A 175 11.61 1.74 -8.29
C LEU A 175 12.85 1.52 -9.19
N THR A 176 13.81 0.73 -8.72
CA THR A 176 15.00 0.37 -9.49
C THR A 176 14.62 -0.36 -10.77
N GLU A 177 13.72 -1.35 -10.67
CA GLU A 177 13.24 -2.10 -11.83
C GLU A 177 12.48 -1.19 -12.82
N LEU A 178 11.61 -0.34 -12.31
CA LEU A 178 10.89 0.66 -13.11
C LEU A 178 11.87 1.59 -13.84
N ALA A 179 12.93 2.04 -13.17
CA ALA A 179 13.95 2.90 -13.75
C ALA A 179 14.73 2.20 -14.89
N ILE A 180 15.00 0.91 -14.76
CA ILE A 180 15.62 0.10 -15.81
C ILE A 180 14.68 0.02 -17.03
N GLN A 181 13.40 -0.27 -16.83
CA GLN A 181 12.43 -0.40 -17.91
C GLN A 181 12.21 0.92 -18.67
N ILE A 182 12.05 2.03 -17.94
CA ILE A 182 11.87 3.36 -18.54
C ILE A 182 13.17 3.80 -19.21
N GLY A 183 14.31 3.68 -18.54
CA GLY A 183 15.62 4.04 -19.06
C GLY A 183 15.93 3.32 -20.38
N SER A 184 15.66 2.02 -20.45
CA SER A 184 15.85 1.25 -21.68
C SER A 184 15.05 1.81 -22.86
N ARG A 185 13.84 2.29 -22.65
CA ARG A 185 13.03 2.92 -23.72
C ARG A 185 13.52 4.31 -24.10
N GLU A 186 14.19 5.01 -23.19
CA GLU A 186 14.74 6.35 -23.40
C GLU A 186 16.22 6.36 -23.82
N GLY A 187 16.84 5.20 -23.97
CA GLY A 187 18.26 5.06 -24.29
C GLY A 187 19.18 5.46 -23.12
N LYS A 188 18.72 5.28 -21.88
CA LYS A 188 19.43 5.57 -20.63
C LYS A 188 19.63 4.30 -19.80
N SER A 189 20.60 4.32 -18.88
CA SER A 189 20.68 3.27 -17.84
C SER A 189 19.63 3.52 -16.74
N GLY A 190 19.29 2.46 -15.98
CA GLY A 190 18.43 2.61 -14.79
C GLY A 190 19.02 3.56 -13.75
N GLU A 191 20.34 3.53 -13.57
CA GLU A 191 21.05 4.45 -12.67
C GLU A 191 20.90 5.91 -13.10
N GLN A 192 21.05 6.19 -14.39
CA GLN A 192 20.84 7.55 -14.95
C GLN A 192 19.40 8.01 -14.76
N THR A 193 18.43 7.11 -14.91
CA THR A 193 17.02 7.39 -14.70
C THR A 193 16.72 7.68 -13.22
N LEU A 194 17.21 6.87 -12.29
CA LEU A 194 17.08 7.11 -10.84
C LEU A 194 17.73 8.43 -10.43
N LYS A 195 18.92 8.72 -10.95
CA LYS A 195 19.59 10.00 -10.71
C LYS A 195 18.77 11.17 -11.22
N GLN A 196 18.22 11.08 -12.42
CA GLN A 196 17.35 12.11 -12.99
C GLN A 196 16.13 12.36 -12.11
N TRP A 197 15.46 11.29 -11.61
CA TRP A 197 14.31 11.44 -10.73
C TRP A 197 14.69 12.06 -9.39
N SER A 198 15.80 11.65 -8.81
CA SER A 198 16.35 12.26 -7.59
C SER A 198 16.65 13.76 -7.79
N ASP A 199 17.34 14.12 -8.87
CA ASP A 199 17.74 15.50 -9.17
C ASP A 199 16.53 16.41 -9.53
N SER A 200 15.47 15.84 -10.11
CA SER A 200 14.22 16.55 -10.44
C SER A 200 13.30 16.71 -9.24
N SER A 201 13.43 15.87 -8.21
CA SER A 201 12.68 16.03 -6.96
C SER A 201 13.03 17.37 -6.30
N ALA A 202 12.05 18.04 -5.74
CA ALA A 202 12.28 19.31 -5.01
C ALA A 202 13.20 19.13 -3.80
N ILE A 203 13.18 17.95 -3.17
CA ILE A 203 14.04 17.60 -2.03
C ILE A 203 15.39 17.01 -2.46
N LYS A 204 15.66 16.90 -3.78
CA LYS A 204 16.93 16.43 -4.39
C LYS A 204 17.35 15.02 -3.94
N ARG A 205 16.42 14.18 -3.62
CA ARG A 205 16.63 12.77 -3.27
C ARG A 205 15.36 11.95 -3.46
N LEU A 206 15.48 10.65 -3.41
CA LEU A 206 14.35 9.73 -3.30
C LEU A 206 13.75 9.77 -1.88
N ILE A 207 12.49 9.40 -1.75
CA ILE A 207 11.82 9.18 -0.47
C ILE A 207 12.32 7.85 0.11
N THR A 208 12.54 7.79 1.41
CA THR A 208 12.88 6.53 2.06
C THR A 208 11.63 5.74 2.46
N PRO A 209 11.69 4.39 2.49
CA PRO A 209 10.59 3.57 3.01
C PRO A 209 10.20 3.95 4.45
N GLU A 210 11.17 4.38 5.26
CA GLU A 210 10.97 4.80 6.65
C GLU A 210 10.15 6.09 6.77
N GLU A 211 10.28 7.02 5.83
CA GLU A 211 9.45 8.25 5.80
C GLU A 211 7.99 7.90 5.53
N VAL A 212 7.74 6.99 4.60
CA VAL A 212 6.39 6.47 4.33
C VAL A 212 5.84 5.72 5.55
N ALA A 213 6.65 4.85 6.15
CA ALA A 213 6.26 4.05 7.31
C ALA A 213 5.86 4.91 8.52
N LYS A 214 6.62 5.96 8.82
CA LYS A 214 6.30 6.90 9.93
C LYS A 214 4.93 7.54 9.74
N THR A 215 4.59 7.94 8.51
CA THR A 215 3.27 8.49 8.18
C THR A 215 2.17 7.44 8.37
N CYS A 216 2.40 6.19 7.94
CA CYS A 216 1.44 5.11 8.14
C CYS A 216 1.17 4.84 9.62
N VAL A 217 2.23 4.73 10.43
CA VAL A 217 2.10 4.47 11.88
C VAL A 217 1.38 5.63 12.59
N TRP A 218 1.69 6.88 12.22
CA TRP A 218 0.97 8.05 12.73
C TRP A 218 -0.52 8.01 12.36
N LEU A 219 -0.87 7.66 11.11
CA LEU A 219 -2.26 7.54 10.68
C LEU A 219 -3.03 6.41 11.38
N LEU A 220 -2.36 5.39 11.90
CA LEU A 220 -2.97 4.35 12.73
C LEU A 220 -3.13 4.74 14.19
N SER A 221 -2.39 5.75 14.67
CA SER A 221 -2.40 6.18 16.08
C SER A 221 -3.55 7.15 16.39
N ASP A 222 -3.77 7.41 17.68
CA ASP A 222 -4.74 8.38 18.17
C ASP A 222 -4.33 9.84 17.89
N ASP A 223 -3.04 10.09 17.63
CA ASP A 223 -2.52 11.42 17.27
C ASP A 223 -3.10 11.93 15.93
N SER A 224 -3.69 11.04 15.14
CA SER A 224 -4.39 11.36 13.89
C SER A 224 -5.91 11.13 13.97
N SER A 225 -6.50 11.16 15.18
CA SER A 225 -7.92 10.84 15.41
C SER A 225 -8.91 11.66 14.59
N GLY A 226 -8.58 12.90 14.24
CA GLY A 226 -9.39 13.77 13.39
C GLY A 226 -9.22 13.55 11.88
N ILE A 227 -8.41 12.54 11.45
CA ILE A 227 -8.04 12.34 10.04
C ILE A 227 -8.63 11.02 9.54
N SER A 228 -9.63 11.11 8.65
CA SER A 228 -10.24 9.95 7.98
C SER A 228 -10.68 10.33 6.57
N GLY A 229 -10.55 9.41 5.62
CA GLY A 229 -10.85 9.63 4.21
C GLY A 229 -9.85 10.53 3.49
N GLN A 230 -8.70 10.82 4.10
CA GLN A 230 -7.73 11.76 3.57
C GLN A 230 -6.65 11.09 2.73
N THR A 231 -6.09 11.85 1.81
CA THR A 231 -4.97 11.46 0.96
C THR A 231 -3.75 12.27 1.38
N ILE A 232 -2.77 11.60 1.99
CA ILE A 232 -1.55 12.22 2.50
C ILE A 232 -0.39 11.93 1.54
N VAL A 233 0.19 12.98 1.00
CA VAL A 233 1.36 12.89 0.12
C VAL A 233 2.63 12.85 0.95
N VAL A 234 3.50 11.88 0.66
CA VAL A 234 4.85 11.77 1.22
C VAL A 234 5.84 11.97 0.07
N ASP A 235 6.07 13.21 -0.27
CA ASP A 235 6.95 13.65 -1.36
C ASP A 235 7.35 15.12 -1.14
N GLY A 236 8.27 15.61 -1.94
CA GLY A 236 8.54 17.04 -2.06
C GLY A 236 7.42 17.78 -2.81
N PRO A 237 7.38 19.13 -2.76
CA PRO A 237 6.44 19.90 -3.57
C PRO A 237 6.72 19.64 -5.06
N ARG A 238 5.65 19.57 -5.84
CA ARG A 238 5.79 19.52 -7.31
C ARG A 238 6.35 20.85 -7.80
N ALA A 239 7.40 20.75 -8.61
CA ALA A 239 8.01 21.92 -9.25
C ALA A 239 7.14 22.40 -10.43
#